data_560c3276a9dd2e9c53a2f783384d4d7a
#
_entry.id   560c3276a9dd2e9c53a2f783384d4d7a
#
_cell.length_a   1.000
_cell.length_b   1.000
_cell.length_c   1.000
_cell.angle_alpha   90.00
_cell.angle_beta   90.00
_cell.angle_gamma   90.00
#
_symmetry.space_group_name_H-M   'P 1'
#
loop_
_entity.id
_entity.type
_entity.pdbx_description
1 polymer ?
#
loop_
_entity_poly.entity_id
_entity_poly.type
_entity_poly.pdbx_seq_one_letter_code
_entity_poly.pdbx_strand_id
1 'polypeptide(L)'
;MTSVSRHLLSAALMLLTLAAGAKAPKKNQPQPLLWPDGSPVGEWFLKAEVPDAAALGKTYNLRDWGAVSDPNLVQTELIQKVIDQAAADGGGVVIVPEGIYKSGALFFRQGTHLHLSRGAVLLGSESIFDFPITETRIEGEICKYFSALINVDHLDGFTLTGPGTIDGNGSPYWRAFRLRREWNPKCTNKDEQRPRLLHVSHSTNVVIADAALQNSPFWTCHIYKSDHVKLIGLRIFSPIAPIRSASADGIDLDACADVHVKDCRITVNDDAVCFKGGKGPWADTDPVNGPNGNILVEDCFFDHTTGSCLTCGSECIQTHNILVRNCRVEEGQSLLLFKMRPDTPQHYEYIRVEGVTGSCRNVFQVGSWRQFFDLKDRKDIPRSFGEHVMLKNLDLTCRSFVDVQTLPEEFSVSDIRFENVKVQADRPDWDRGGISGLSLIGTTVNGVEQ
;
A
#
# COMPACT_ATOMS: atom_id res chain seq x y z
N MET A 1 -13.76 -90.10 -40.80
CA MET A 1 -12.95 -90.12 -39.56
C MET A 1 -12.16 -88.85 -39.45
N THR A 2 -12.65 -87.99 -38.59
CA THR A 2 -12.03 -87.12 -37.55
C THR A 2 -11.00 -86.05 -38.03
N SER A 3 -11.47 -84.85 -38.19
CA SER A 3 -11.32 -83.71 -37.24
C SER A 3 -9.89 -83.52 -36.69
N VAL A 4 -9.16 -82.57 -37.20
CA VAL A 4 -8.25 -81.66 -36.51
C VAL A 4 -7.74 -80.58 -37.51
N SER A 5 -8.20 -79.38 -37.50
CA SER A 5 -7.59 -78.21 -38.10
C SER A 5 -8.52 -76.97 -37.98
N ARG A 6 -8.62 -76.40 -36.82
CA ARG A 6 -9.19 -75.06 -36.63
C ARG A 6 -8.74 -74.53 -35.26
N HIS A 7 -7.50 -74.09 -35.15
CA HIS A 7 -7.03 -73.21 -34.03
C HIS A 7 -5.62 -72.72 -34.30
N LEU A 8 -5.43 -71.92 -35.34
CA LEU A 8 -4.20 -71.15 -35.54
C LEU A 8 -4.42 -69.91 -36.41
N LEU A 9 -5.47 -69.13 -36.13
CA LEU A 9 -5.71 -67.88 -36.86
C LEU A 9 -6.39 -66.80 -35.94
N SER A 10 -6.04 -66.75 -34.69
CA SER A 10 -6.60 -65.74 -33.77
C SER A 10 -5.54 -65.05 -32.86
N ALA A 11 -4.25 -65.18 -33.14
CA ALA A 11 -3.21 -64.59 -32.35
C ALA A 11 -2.39 -63.48 -33.02
N ALA A 12 -2.78 -63.04 -34.25
CA ALA A 12 -2.03 -62.03 -35.02
C ALA A 12 -2.79 -60.69 -35.23
N LEU A 13 -3.92 -60.47 -34.54
CA LEU A 13 -4.71 -59.23 -34.74
C LEU A 13 -4.92 -58.42 -33.44
N MET A 14 -4.07 -58.62 -32.42
CA MET A 14 -4.19 -57.87 -31.13
C MET A 14 -2.93 -57.12 -30.73
N LEU A 15 -2.07 -56.75 -31.71
CA LEU A 15 -0.84 -56.01 -31.41
C LEU A 15 -0.65 -54.72 -32.27
N LEU A 16 -1.72 -54.14 -32.81
CA LEU A 16 -1.66 -52.95 -33.67
C LEU A 16 -2.62 -51.82 -33.25
N THR A 17 -3.04 -51.72 -31.98
CA THR A 17 -3.90 -50.62 -31.49
C THR A 17 -3.43 -49.99 -30.17
N LEU A 18 -2.12 -49.91 -29.96
CA LEU A 18 -1.55 -49.23 -28.78
C LEU A 18 -0.46 -48.20 -29.14
N ALA A 19 -0.63 -47.52 -30.25
CA ALA A 19 0.27 -46.41 -30.67
C ALA A 19 -0.53 -45.24 -31.23
N ALA A 20 -1.58 -44.81 -30.54
CA ALA A 20 -2.28 -43.60 -30.92
C ALA A 20 -2.75 -42.89 -29.64
N GLY A 21 -1.92 -42.03 -29.03
CA GLY A 21 -2.36 -41.24 -27.86
C GLY A 21 -1.28 -40.60 -27.03
N ALA A 22 -0.05 -40.47 -27.52
CA ALA A 22 0.90 -39.54 -26.94
C ALA A 22 0.40 -38.12 -27.27
N LYS A 23 -0.44 -37.53 -26.41
CA LYS A 23 -0.75 -36.09 -26.49
C LYS A 23 0.57 -35.34 -26.44
N ALA A 24 0.85 -34.52 -27.46
CA ALA A 24 1.94 -33.58 -27.45
C ALA A 24 1.97 -32.82 -26.13
N PRO A 25 3.15 -32.56 -25.54
CA PRO A 25 3.24 -31.82 -24.31
C PRO A 25 2.50 -30.50 -24.51
N LYS A 26 1.51 -30.24 -23.66
CA LYS A 26 0.83 -28.93 -23.64
C LYS A 26 1.93 -27.89 -23.50
N LYS A 27 2.03 -26.96 -24.46
CA LYS A 27 2.85 -25.74 -24.31
C LYS A 27 2.62 -25.22 -22.91
N ASN A 28 3.70 -24.94 -22.17
CA ASN A 28 3.66 -24.35 -20.83
C ASN A 28 2.62 -23.23 -20.79
N GLN A 29 1.46 -23.51 -20.27
CA GLN A 29 0.58 -22.43 -19.85
C GLN A 29 1.29 -21.76 -18.65
N PRO A 30 1.42 -20.43 -18.63
CA PRO A 30 2.00 -19.76 -17.48
C PRO A 30 1.27 -20.24 -16.23
N GLN A 31 2.03 -20.62 -15.22
CA GLN A 31 1.45 -21.04 -13.95
C GLN A 31 0.63 -19.86 -13.39
N PRO A 32 -0.57 -20.13 -12.84
CA PRO A 32 -1.38 -19.08 -12.25
C PRO A 32 -0.61 -18.39 -11.12
N LEU A 33 -0.76 -17.09 -11.01
CA LEU A 33 -0.24 -16.33 -9.88
C LEU A 33 -1.03 -16.75 -8.64
N LEU A 34 -0.32 -17.07 -7.57
CA LEU A 34 -0.93 -17.50 -6.31
C LEU A 34 -0.66 -16.47 -5.21
N TRP A 35 -1.60 -16.29 -4.32
CA TRP A 35 -1.40 -15.61 -3.05
C TRP A 35 -0.42 -16.38 -2.15
N PRO A 36 0.12 -15.77 -1.10
CA PRO A 36 1.00 -16.45 -0.15
C PRO A 36 0.38 -17.68 0.52
N ASP A 37 -0.94 -17.71 0.74
CA ASP A 37 -1.68 -18.85 1.31
C ASP A 37 -1.90 -20.00 0.30
N GLY A 38 -1.50 -19.80 -0.96
CA GLY A 38 -1.64 -20.79 -2.05
C GLY A 38 -2.93 -20.66 -2.85
N SER A 39 -3.85 -19.81 -2.48
CA SER A 39 -5.06 -19.53 -3.27
C SER A 39 -4.74 -18.76 -4.56
N PRO A 40 -5.53 -18.88 -5.64
CA PRO A 40 -5.26 -18.21 -6.89
C PRO A 40 -5.54 -16.70 -6.79
N VAL A 41 -4.65 -15.88 -7.37
CA VAL A 41 -4.88 -14.45 -7.54
C VAL A 41 -6.00 -14.24 -8.57
N GLY A 42 -7.03 -13.49 -8.20
CA GLY A 42 -8.19 -13.24 -9.05
C GLY A 42 -7.86 -12.45 -10.33
N GLU A 43 -8.66 -12.63 -11.39
CA GLU A 43 -8.46 -11.94 -12.67
C GLU A 43 -8.46 -10.41 -12.55
N TRP A 44 -9.16 -9.86 -11.58
CA TRP A 44 -9.21 -8.42 -11.34
C TRP A 44 -7.81 -7.81 -11.12
N PHE A 45 -6.93 -8.52 -10.42
CA PHE A 45 -5.54 -8.10 -10.17
C PHE A 45 -4.66 -8.18 -11.42
N LEU A 46 -5.00 -9.06 -12.37
CA LEU A 46 -4.20 -9.24 -13.58
C LEU A 46 -4.47 -8.16 -14.64
N LYS A 47 -5.45 -7.29 -14.42
CA LYS A 47 -5.84 -6.20 -15.32
C LYS A 47 -5.49 -4.87 -14.64
N ALA A 48 -4.49 -4.17 -15.17
CA ALA A 48 -4.08 -2.84 -14.71
C ALA A 48 -4.67 -1.75 -15.62
N GLU A 49 -5.94 -1.87 -16.02
CA GLU A 49 -6.60 -0.92 -16.90
C GLU A 49 -6.91 0.37 -16.13
N VAL A 50 -6.49 1.49 -16.70
CA VAL A 50 -6.82 2.84 -16.25
C VAL A 50 -7.95 3.35 -17.15
N PRO A 51 -9.11 3.71 -16.61
CA PRO A 51 -10.21 4.24 -17.43
C PRO A 51 -9.81 5.54 -18.14
N ASP A 52 -10.15 5.65 -19.42
CA ASP A 52 -10.03 6.92 -20.12
C ASP A 52 -11.03 7.92 -19.50
N ALA A 53 -10.58 9.14 -19.21
CA ALA A 53 -11.43 10.19 -18.66
C ALA A 53 -12.67 10.47 -19.55
N ALA A 54 -12.51 10.37 -20.86
CA ALA A 54 -13.64 10.54 -21.80
C ALA A 54 -14.70 9.43 -21.71
N ALA A 55 -14.33 8.25 -21.21
CA ALA A 55 -15.27 7.15 -21.00
C ALA A 55 -16.04 7.24 -19.68
N LEU A 56 -15.64 8.13 -18.76
CA LEU A 56 -16.26 8.31 -17.44
C LEU A 56 -17.45 9.27 -17.42
N GLY A 57 -17.88 9.78 -18.58
CA GLY A 57 -19.06 10.62 -18.70
C GLY A 57 -18.78 12.05 -19.18
N LYS A 58 -19.74 12.94 -18.93
CA LYS A 58 -19.65 14.35 -19.29
C LYS A 58 -18.47 15.03 -18.57
N THR A 59 -17.77 15.90 -19.28
CA THR A 59 -16.62 16.64 -18.73
C THR A 59 -17.02 18.03 -18.27
N TYR A 60 -16.43 18.47 -17.15
CA TYR A 60 -16.63 19.77 -16.51
C TYR A 60 -15.27 20.43 -16.35
N ASN A 61 -14.86 21.23 -17.34
CA ASN A 61 -13.56 21.91 -17.30
C ASN A 61 -13.66 23.14 -16.35
N LEU A 62 -12.78 23.21 -15.36
CA LEU A 62 -12.81 24.29 -14.35
C LEU A 62 -12.78 25.69 -14.96
N ARG A 63 -12.09 25.91 -16.10
CA ARG A 63 -12.05 27.23 -16.76
C ARG A 63 -13.42 27.66 -17.28
N ASP A 64 -14.23 26.74 -17.75
CA ASP A 64 -15.56 27.03 -18.27
C ASP A 64 -16.51 27.50 -17.15
N TRP A 65 -16.13 27.25 -15.90
CA TRP A 65 -16.85 27.67 -14.68
C TRP A 65 -16.24 28.91 -14.02
N GLY A 66 -15.23 29.52 -14.66
CA GLY A 66 -14.59 30.75 -14.18
C GLY A 66 -13.40 30.55 -13.28
N ALA A 67 -12.88 29.30 -13.12
CA ALA A 67 -11.64 29.07 -12.40
C ALA A 67 -10.45 29.69 -13.15
N VAL A 68 -9.56 30.33 -12.42
CA VAL A 68 -8.37 30.98 -12.95
C VAL A 68 -7.11 30.31 -12.42
N SER A 69 -6.09 30.25 -13.27
CA SER A 69 -4.77 29.73 -12.86
C SER A 69 -4.03 30.79 -12.06
N ASP A 70 -4.19 30.73 -10.73
CA ASP A 70 -3.53 31.63 -9.78
C ASP A 70 -3.15 30.87 -8.49
N PRO A 71 -1.85 30.76 -8.15
CA PRO A 71 -1.41 30.07 -6.93
C PRO A 71 -1.76 30.83 -5.64
N ASN A 72 -2.23 32.07 -5.72
CA ASN A 72 -2.58 32.87 -4.55
C ASN A 72 -4.10 32.89 -4.28
N LEU A 73 -4.91 32.53 -5.24
CA LEU A 73 -6.37 32.55 -5.13
C LEU A 73 -6.92 31.19 -4.70
N VAL A 74 -7.46 31.11 -3.50
CA VAL A 74 -8.20 29.91 -3.02
C VAL A 74 -9.57 29.87 -3.70
N GLN A 75 -9.87 28.78 -4.41
CA GLN A 75 -11.06 28.60 -5.25
C GLN A 75 -11.89 27.38 -4.82
N THR A 76 -11.83 27.02 -3.55
CA THR A 76 -12.48 25.80 -3.02
C THR A 76 -13.97 25.76 -3.34
N GLU A 77 -14.69 26.84 -3.06
CA GLU A 77 -16.16 26.91 -3.28
C GLU A 77 -16.53 26.75 -4.75
N LEU A 78 -15.75 27.38 -5.65
CA LEU A 78 -15.97 27.25 -7.08
C LEU A 78 -15.74 25.82 -7.55
N ILE A 79 -14.61 25.19 -7.16
CA ILE A 79 -14.27 23.82 -7.56
C ILE A 79 -15.31 22.84 -6.99
N GLN A 80 -15.69 23.02 -5.71
CA GLN A 80 -16.73 22.19 -5.09
C GLN A 80 -18.07 22.31 -5.80
N LYS A 81 -18.46 23.54 -6.21
CA LYS A 81 -19.68 23.76 -6.99
C LYS A 81 -19.67 22.99 -8.33
N VAL A 82 -18.50 22.89 -8.98
CA VAL A 82 -18.37 22.10 -10.23
C VAL A 82 -18.55 20.61 -9.95
N ILE A 83 -17.99 20.11 -8.87
CA ILE A 83 -18.17 18.71 -8.44
C ILE A 83 -19.64 18.44 -8.14
N ASP A 84 -20.29 19.33 -7.36
CA ASP A 84 -21.70 19.18 -6.97
C ASP A 84 -22.63 19.27 -8.18
N GLN A 85 -22.33 20.13 -9.18
CA GLN A 85 -23.08 20.19 -10.42
C GLN A 85 -22.92 18.94 -11.28
N ALA A 86 -21.68 18.40 -11.37
CA ALA A 86 -21.45 17.13 -12.06
C ALA A 86 -22.28 16.00 -11.43
N ALA A 87 -22.36 15.95 -10.11
CA ALA A 87 -23.19 14.98 -9.40
C ALA A 87 -24.70 15.20 -9.68
N ALA A 88 -25.16 16.45 -9.65
CA ALA A 88 -26.56 16.80 -9.93
C ALA A 88 -26.99 16.46 -11.37
N ASP A 89 -26.09 16.53 -12.32
CA ASP A 89 -26.30 16.14 -13.72
C ASP A 89 -26.25 14.60 -13.94
N GLY A 90 -26.03 13.82 -12.89
CA GLY A 90 -25.96 12.34 -12.97
C GLY A 90 -24.56 11.76 -13.04
N GLY A 91 -23.54 12.57 -12.81
CA GLY A 91 -22.12 12.17 -12.80
C GLY A 91 -21.29 12.83 -13.90
N GLY A 92 -19.97 12.60 -13.85
CA GLY A 92 -19.04 13.09 -14.84
C GLY A 92 -17.65 13.38 -14.30
N VAL A 93 -16.80 13.93 -15.14
CA VAL A 93 -15.39 14.15 -14.86
C VAL A 93 -15.09 15.63 -14.71
N VAL A 94 -14.61 16.02 -13.54
CA VAL A 94 -14.06 17.36 -13.31
C VAL A 94 -12.65 17.41 -13.87
N ILE A 95 -12.42 18.30 -14.83
CA ILE A 95 -11.12 18.48 -15.48
C ILE A 95 -10.42 19.68 -14.84
N VAL A 96 -9.27 19.43 -14.25
CA VAL A 96 -8.31 20.48 -13.88
C VAL A 96 -7.41 20.71 -15.10
N PRO A 97 -7.55 21.82 -15.82
CA PRO A 97 -6.74 22.09 -17.02
C PRO A 97 -5.34 22.57 -16.63
N GLU A 98 -4.44 22.66 -17.61
CA GLU A 98 -3.09 23.21 -17.40
C GLU A 98 -3.13 24.52 -16.61
N GLY A 99 -2.26 24.63 -15.59
CA GLY A 99 -2.19 25.79 -14.69
C GLY A 99 -2.24 25.38 -13.22
N ILE A 100 -2.23 26.37 -12.33
CA ILE A 100 -2.23 26.15 -10.87
C ILE A 100 -3.56 26.62 -10.30
N TYR A 101 -4.28 25.71 -9.65
CA TYR A 101 -5.58 25.95 -9.04
C TYR A 101 -5.51 25.63 -7.55
N LYS A 102 -5.55 26.68 -6.70
CA LYS A 102 -5.43 26.51 -5.24
C LYS A 102 -6.78 26.19 -4.64
N SER A 103 -6.83 25.20 -3.73
CA SER A 103 -8.04 24.77 -3.04
C SER A 103 -7.76 24.32 -1.61
N GLY A 104 -8.74 24.46 -0.74
CA GLY A 104 -8.90 23.69 0.46
C GLY A 104 -9.56 22.33 0.16
N ALA A 105 -10.24 21.76 1.16
CA ALA A 105 -10.83 20.44 1.06
C ALA A 105 -11.93 20.34 -0.02
N LEU A 106 -11.84 19.32 -0.85
CA LEU A 106 -12.81 18.96 -1.88
C LEU A 106 -13.46 17.61 -1.55
N PHE A 107 -14.77 17.52 -1.69
CA PHE A 107 -15.57 16.33 -1.39
C PHE A 107 -16.23 15.82 -2.65
N PHE A 108 -15.80 14.66 -3.14
CA PHE A 108 -16.40 14.04 -4.31
C PHE A 108 -17.74 13.38 -3.99
N ARG A 109 -18.56 13.17 -5.00
CA ARG A 109 -19.91 12.62 -4.91
C ARG A 109 -20.00 11.36 -5.75
N GLN A 110 -21.02 10.55 -5.52
CA GLN A 110 -21.30 9.38 -6.34
C GLN A 110 -21.36 9.73 -7.82
N GLY A 111 -20.61 8.99 -8.64
CA GLY A 111 -20.52 9.18 -10.08
C GLY A 111 -19.64 10.36 -10.54
N THR A 112 -18.98 11.09 -9.62
CA THR A 112 -18.05 12.16 -10.00
C THR A 112 -16.61 11.68 -9.97
N HIS A 113 -15.80 12.14 -10.93
CA HIS A 113 -14.42 11.75 -11.13
C HIS A 113 -13.53 12.99 -11.28
N LEU A 114 -12.21 12.81 -11.15
CA LEU A 114 -11.22 13.87 -11.29
C LEU A 114 -10.20 13.53 -12.37
N HIS A 115 -9.96 14.44 -13.29
CA HIS A 115 -8.87 14.32 -14.26
C HIS A 115 -7.96 15.54 -14.23
N LEU A 116 -6.66 15.29 -14.06
CA LEU A 116 -5.61 16.31 -14.04
C LEU A 116 -4.92 16.35 -15.40
N SER A 117 -5.17 17.37 -16.18
CA SER A 117 -4.52 17.55 -17.48
C SER A 117 -2.99 17.67 -17.32
N ARG A 118 -2.24 17.42 -18.38
CA ARG A 118 -0.79 17.69 -18.38
C ARG A 118 -0.52 19.14 -18.02
N GLY A 119 0.39 19.37 -17.06
CA GLY A 119 0.73 20.71 -16.56
C GLY A 119 -0.30 21.30 -15.58
N ALA A 120 -1.36 20.55 -15.23
CA ALA A 120 -2.28 20.93 -14.17
C ALA A 120 -1.63 20.71 -12.79
N VAL A 121 -1.86 21.65 -11.88
CA VAL A 121 -1.51 21.53 -10.46
C VAL A 121 -2.75 21.90 -9.63
N LEU A 122 -3.29 20.94 -8.91
CA LEU A 122 -4.22 21.23 -7.82
C LEU A 122 -3.40 21.46 -6.56
N LEU A 123 -3.32 22.73 -6.14
CA LEU A 123 -2.46 23.17 -5.03
C LEU A 123 -3.27 23.29 -3.74
N GLY A 124 -2.84 22.62 -2.68
CA GLY A 124 -3.44 22.75 -1.35
C GLY A 124 -3.26 24.14 -0.75
N SER A 125 -4.26 24.61 -0.04
CA SER A 125 -4.14 25.86 0.75
C SER A 125 -3.16 25.69 1.88
N GLU A 126 -2.40 26.75 2.18
CA GLU A 126 -1.56 26.86 3.38
C GLU A 126 -2.35 27.23 4.63
N SER A 127 -3.63 27.59 4.49
CA SER A 127 -4.50 27.92 5.60
C SER A 127 -5.27 26.68 6.08
N ILE A 128 -5.09 26.31 7.34
CA ILE A 128 -5.83 25.20 7.94
C ILE A 128 -7.35 25.46 7.99
N PHE A 129 -7.78 26.72 7.95
CA PHE A 129 -9.18 27.11 7.96
C PHE A 129 -9.94 26.73 6.67
N ASP A 130 -9.22 26.40 5.60
CA ASP A 130 -9.80 25.91 4.35
C ASP A 130 -10.08 24.40 4.38
N PHE A 131 -9.81 23.76 5.52
CA PHE A 131 -10.04 22.33 5.74
C PHE A 131 -10.98 22.14 6.93
N PRO A 132 -12.26 21.80 6.70
CA PRO A 132 -13.20 21.57 7.79
C PRO A 132 -12.78 20.37 8.65
N ILE A 133 -13.09 20.45 9.94
CA ILE A 133 -12.93 19.34 10.86
C ILE A 133 -14.08 18.36 10.66
N THR A 134 -13.75 17.10 10.41
CA THR A 134 -14.72 16.01 10.26
C THR A 134 -14.39 14.87 11.22
N GLU A 135 -15.33 13.99 11.48
CA GLU A 135 -15.03 12.72 12.11
C GLU A 135 -14.34 11.83 11.07
N THR A 136 -13.17 11.31 11.42
CA THR A 136 -12.35 10.57 10.49
C THR A 136 -11.39 9.61 11.22
N ARG A 137 -10.70 8.78 10.45
CA ARG A 137 -9.73 7.79 10.93
C ARG A 137 -8.32 8.36 10.95
N ILE A 138 -7.65 8.36 12.11
CA ILE A 138 -6.23 8.75 12.26
C ILE A 138 -5.54 7.81 13.26
N GLU A 139 -4.40 7.25 12.88
CA GLU A 139 -3.53 6.43 13.75
C GLU A 139 -4.30 5.35 14.51
N GLY A 140 -5.16 4.61 13.80
CA GLY A 140 -5.92 3.50 14.35
C GLY A 140 -7.13 3.89 15.21
N GLU A 141 -7.56 5.14 15.22
CA GLU A 141 -8.68 5.63 16.01
C GLU A 141 -9.60 6.54 15.19
N ILE A 142 -10.89 6.53 15.52
CA ILE A 142 -11.85 7.52 15.00
C ILE A 142 -11.78 8.76 15.86
N CYS A 143 -11.55 9.90 15.24
CA CYS A 143 -11.43 11.18 15.94
C CYS A 143 -11.87 12.37 15.06
N LYS A 144 -12.04 13.54 15.69
CA LYS A 144 -12.21 14.80 14.96
C LYS A 144 -10.85 15.30 14.47
N TYR A 145 -10.74 15.45 13.15
CA TYR A 145 -9.50 15.86 12.49
C TYR A 145 -9.80 16.65 11.23
N PHE A 146 -8.83 17.40 10.73
CA PHE A 146 -8.98 18.11 9.46
C PHE A 146 -9.17 17.12 8.29
N SER A 147 -10.12 17.44 7.42
CA SER A 147 -10.35 16.68 6.19
C SER A 147 -9.13 16.73 5.26
N ALA A 148 -9.05 15.81 4.33
CA ALA A 148 -8.01 15.81 3.31
C ALA A 148 -8.26 16.89 2.22
N LEU A 149 -7.26 17.15 1.38
CA LEU A 149 -7.48 17.97 0.18
C LEU A 149 -8.48 17.29 -0.76
N ILE A 150 -8.35 16.00 -0.98
CA ILE A 150 -9.30 15.17 -1.74
C ILE A 150 -9.97 14.18 -0.80
N ASN A 151 -11.29 14.21 -0.72
CA ASN A 151 -12.09 13.32 0.11
C ASN A 151 -13.07 12.52 -0.75
N VAL A 152 -12.99 11.19 -0.60
CA VAL A 152 -13.84 10.20 -1.27
C VAL A 152 -14.42 9.32 -0.19
N ASP A 153 -15.70 9.41 0.08
CA ASP A 153 -16.33 8.71 1.18
C ASP A 153 -17.65 8.06 0.77
N HIS A 154 -17.79 6.75 1.03
CA HIS A 154 -18.96 5.94 0.66
C HIS A 154 -19.31 6.01 -0.83
N LEU A 155 -18.29 5.96 -1.72
CA LEU A 155 -18.49 5.98 -3.17
C LEU A 155 -18.20 4.62 -3.81
N ASP A 156 -18.93 4.31 -4.87
CA ASP A 156 -18.66 3.17 -5.75
C ASP A 156 -18.23 3.71 -7.12
N GLY A 157 -16.98 3.42 -7.52
CA GLY A 157 -16.48 3.75 -8.85
C GLY A 157 -15.74 5.09 -8.98
N PHE A 158 -15.19 5.68 -7.93
CA PHE A 158 -14.38 6.91 -8.05
C PHE A 158 -13.11 6.69 -8.85
N THR A 159 -12.81 7.64 -9.75
CA THR A 159 -11.59 7.62 -10.57
C THR A 159 -10.89 8.97 -10.53
N LEU A 160 -9.58 8.94 -10.22
CA LEU A 160 -8.67 10.07 -10.34
C LEU A 160 -7.58 9.68 -11.34
N THR A 161 -7.42 10.45 -12.41
CA THR A 161 -6.46 10.15 -13.48
C THR A 161 -5.72 11.38 -13.98
N GLY A 162 -4.78 11.14 -14.85
CA GLY A 162 -4.10 12.15 -15.66
C GLY A 162 -2.72 12.54 -15.16
N PRO A 163 -1.86 13.06 -16.08
CA PRO A 163 -0.44 13.29 -15.82
C PRO A 163 -0.15 14.59 -15.05
N GLY A 164 -1.18 15.21 -14.45
CA GLY A 164 -1.02 16.40 -13.62
C GLY A 164 -0.57 16.09 -12.20
N THR A 165 -0.65 17.08 -11.34
CA THR A 165 -0.13 17.04 -9.97
C THR A 165 -1.18 17.45 -8.95
N ILE A 166 -1.26 16.73 -7.83
CA ILE A 166 -1.87 17.21 -6.60
C ILE A 166 -0.71 17.54 -5.65
N ASP A 167 -0.59 18.80 -5.29
CA ASP A 167 0.45 19.30 -4.40
C ASP A 167 -0.19 19.78 -3.09
N GLY A 168 0.13 19.13 -2.00
CA GLY A 168 -0.44 19.43 -0.69
C GLY A 168 0.07 20.73 -0.07
N ASN A 169 1.09 21.39 -0.67
CA ASN A 169 1.70 22.61 -0.14
C ASN A 169 2.14 22.48 1.34
N GLY A 170 2.69 21.31 1.70
CA GLY A 170 2.91 20.89 3.09
C GLY A 170 3.91 21.68 3.91
N SER A 171 4.76 22.50 3.28
CA SER A 171 5.87 23.18 3.94
C SER A 171 5.47 24.05 5.16
N PRO A 172 4.40 24.88 5.11
CA PRO A 172 3.96 25.64 6.28
C PRO A 172 3.54 24.74 7.45
N TYR A 173 2.85 23.64 7.16
CA TYR A 173 2.37 22.69 8.15
C TYR A 173 3.52 21.92 8.82
N TRP A 174 4.54 21.50 8.05
CA TRP A 174 5.73 20.84 8.62
C TRP A 174 6.54 21.76 9.51
N ARG A 175 6.65 23.05 9.14
CA ARG A 175 7.32 24.07 9.97
C ARG A 175 6.57 24.23 11.29
N ALA A 176 5.23 24.38 11.27
CA ALA A 176 4.41 24.53 12.46
C ALA A 176 4.56 23.31 13.38
N PHE A 177 4.46 22.09 12.84
CA PHE A 177 4.62 20.85 13.61
C PHE A 177 6.03 20.74 14.25
N ARG A 178 7.10 21.06 13.51
CA ARG A 178 8.46 21.01 14.06
C ARG A 178 8.68 22.05 15.12
N LEU A 179 8.24 23.26 14.89
CA LEU A 179 8.31 24.34 15.88
C LEU A 179 7.53 23.96 17.16
N ARG A 180 6.35 23.37 16.99
CA ARG A 180 5.57 22.86 18.13
C ARG A 180 6.33 21.79 18.93
N ARG A 181 7.05 20.90 18.25
CA ARG A 181 7.87 19.85 18.89
C ARG A 181 9.12 20.38 19.58
N GLU A 182 9.68 21.50 19.13
CA GLU A 182 10.75 22.16 19.88
C GLU A 182 10.26 22.65 21.25
N TRP A 183 9.01 23.11 21.34
CA TRP A 183 8.40 23.58 22.59
C TRP A 183 7.86 22.42 23.43
N ASN A 184 7.27 21.44 22.79
CA ASN A 184 6.73 20.25 23.41
C ASN A 184 7.20 18.99 22.66
N PRO A 185 8.33 18.37 23.08
CA PRO A 185 8.83 17.14 22.43
C PRO A 185 7.84 15.97 22.41
N LYS A 186 6.80 16.01 23.26
CA LYS A 186 5.72 15.01 23.29
C LYS A 186 4.56 15.34 22.36
N CYS A 187 4.62 16.43 21.61
CA CYS A 187 3.59 16.80 20.66
C CYS A 187 3.36 15.70 19.63
N THR A 188 2.11 15.29 19.50
CA THR A 188 1.64 14.23 18.61
C THR A 188 1.05 14.84 17.32
N ASN A 189 0.72 13.99 16.35
CA ASN A 189 -0.02 14.40 15.16
C ASN A 189 -1.45 14.86 15.47
N LYS A 190 -2.00 14.48 16.64
CA LYS A 190 -3.33 14.94 17.11
C LYS A 190 -3.26 16.28 17.82
N ASP A 191 -2.10 16.67 18.36
CA ASP A 191 -1.90 17.97 19.00
C ASP A 191 -1.62 19.09 17.99
N GLU A 192 -0.89 18.78 16.90
CA GLU A 192 -0.63 19.69 15.79
C GLU A 192 -1.15 19.03 14.51
N GLN A 193 -2.44 19.16 14.28
CA GLN A 193 -3.15 18.52 13.18
C GLN A 193 -2.82 19.14 11.82
N ARG A 194 -2.75 18.31 10.79
CA ARG A 194 -2.44 18.69 9.41
C ARG A 194 -3.32 17.89 8.45
N PRO A 195 -3.81 18.48 7.34
CA PRO A 195 -4.62 17.74 6.37
C PRO A 195 -3.80 16.64 5.68
N ARG A 196 -4.44 15.52 5.35
CA ARG A 196 -3.91 14.53 4.41
C ARG A 196 -4.07 15.04 2.99
N LEU A 197 -3.31 14.47 2.04
CA LEU A 197 -3.50 14.85 0.64
C LEU A 197 -4.76 14.21 0.07
N LEU A 198 -4.89 12.89 0.22
CA LEU A 198 -6.01 12.12 -0.29
C LEU A 198 -6.53 11.16 0.79
N HIS A 199 -7.83 11.14 0.98
CA HIS A 199 -8.52 10.21 1.86
C HIS A 199 -9.68 9.53 1.13
N VAL A 200 -9.57 8.22 1.01
CA VAL A 200 -10.65 7.34 0.50
C VAL A 200 -11.15 6.53 1.68
N SER A 201 -12.45 6.54 1.91
CA SER A 201 -13.04 5.81 3.02
C SER A 201 -14.34 5.13 2.63
N HIS A 202 -14.58 3.90 3.13
CA HIS A 202 -15.80 3.12 2.89
C HIS A 202 -16.23 3.08 1.41
N SER A 203 -15.26 2.98 0.49
CA SER A 203 -15.49 3.09 -0.95
C SER A 203 -15.02 1.83 -1.66
N THR A 204 -15.61 1.53 -2.81
CA THR A 204 -15.25 0.38 -3.63
C THR A 204 -15.01 0.78 -5.09
N ASN A 205 -14.32 -0.07 -5.86
CA ASN A 205 -14.01 0.17 -7.28
C ASN A 205 -13.31 1.52 -7.54
N VAL A 206 -12.33 1.85 -6.71
CA VAL A 206 -11.58 3.12 -6.79
C VAL A 206 -10.34 2.95 -7.66
N VAL A 207 -10.11 3.88 -8.58
CA VAL A 207 -8.89 3.93 -9.40
C VAL A 207 -8.22 5.30 -9.23
N ILE A 208 -6.95 5.28 -8.82
CA ILE A 208 -6.09 6.48 -8.74
C ILE A 208 -4.86 6.20 -9.58
N ALA A 209 -4.70 6.92 -10.70
CA ALA A 209 -3.68 6.57 -11.68
C ALA A 209 -2.98 7.76 -12.35
N ASP A 210 -1.72 7.53 -12.74
CA ASP A 210 -0.88 8.39 -13.58
C ASP A 210 -0.56 9.78 -13.01
N ALA A 211 -1.01 10.11 -11.82
CA ALA A 211 -0.84 11.41 -11.19
C ALA A 211 0.44 11.52 -10.36
N ALA A 212 0.91 12.75 -10.18
CA ALA A 212 1.88 13.08 -9.14
C ALA A 212 1.13 13.52 -7.87
N LEU A 213 1.45 12.87 -6.74
CA LEU A 213 0.95 13.20 -5.41
C LEU A 213 2.14 13.67 -4.58
N GLN A 214 2.18 14.95 -4.23
CA GLN A 214 3.39 15.47 -3.61
C GLN A 214 3.12 16.46 -2.48
N ASN A 215 4.15 16.63 -1.64
CA ASN A 215 4.16 17.62 -0.58
C ASN A 215 2.97 17.56 0.37
N SER A 216 2.49 16.36 0.66
CA SER A 216 1.40 16.19 1.61
C SER A 216 1.75 16.76 2.98
N PRO A 217 0.88 17.57 3.62
CA PRO A 217 1.12 18.02 4.99
C PRO A 217 1.21 16.89 6.02
N PHE A 218 0.52 15.78 5.78
CA PHE A 218 0.48 14.56 6.57
C PHE A 218 0.50 13.34 5.64
N TRP A 219 -0.14 12.22 5.95
CA TRP A 219 -0.23 11.04 5.07
C TRP A 219 -0.67 11.40 3.65
N THR A 220 -0.01 10.81 2.65
CA THR A 220 -0.27 11.20 1.25
C THR A 220 -1.53 10.53 0.71
N CYS A 221 -1.59 9.21 0.71
CA CYS A 221 -2.72 8.46 0.19
C CYS A 221 -3.25 7.51 1.28
N HIS A 222 -4.27 7.93 2.00
CA HIS A 222 -4.90 7.14 3.04
C HIS A 222 -6.19 6.49 2.55
N ILE A 223 -6.20 5.17 2.49
CA ILE A 223 -7.33 4.34 2.10
C ILE A 223 -7.82 3.61 3.35
N TYR A 224 -9.08 3.82 3.73
CA TYR A 224 -9.66 3.23 4.93
C TYR A 224 -10.94 2.47 4.60
N LYS A 225 -11.05 1.22 5.08
CA LYS A 225 -12.22 0.34 4.90
C LYS A 225 -12.78 0.35 3.48
N SER A 226 -11.89 0.23 2.51
CA SER A 226 -12.22 0.26 1.09
C SER A 226 -11.70 -0.99 0.41
N ASP A 227 -12.35 -1.38 -0.66
CA ASP A 227 -12.00 -2.58 -1.43
C ASP A 227 -11.99 -2.32 -2.94
N HIS A 228 -11.39 -3.24 -3.71
CA HIS A 228 -11.22 -3.11 -5.15
C HIS A 228 -10.57 -1.78 -5.54
N VAL A 229 -9.45 -1.45 -4.88
CA VAL A 229 -8.71 -0.19 -5.08
C VAL A 229 -7.48 -0.42 -5.94
N LYS A 230 -7.33 0.36 -7.01
CA LYS A 230 -6.15 0.39 -7.88
C LYS A 230 -5.39 1.69 -7.74
N LEU A 231 -4.10 1.58 -7.43
CA LEU A 231 -3.14 2.69 -7.35
C LEU A 231 -2.05 2.42 -8.40
N ILE A 232 -2.14 3.08 -9.57
CA ILE A 232 -1.36 2.69 -10.75
C ILE A 232 -0.55 3.88 -11.28
N GLY A 233 0.74 3.67 -11.54
CA GLY A 233 1.60 4.67 -12.20
C GLY A 233 1.78 5.97 -11.41
N LEU A 234 1.59 5.96 -10.10
CA LEU A 234 1.69 7.14 -9.25
C LEU A 234 3.15 7.55 -9.02
N ARG A 235 3.37 8.85 -8.97
CA ARG A 235 4.62 9.45 -8.49
C ARG A 235 4.35 10.12 -7.16
N ILE A 236 4.75 9.49 -6.07
CA ILE A 236 4.52 9.98 -4.71
C ILE A 236 5.82 10.57 -4.17
N PHE A 237 5.76 11.81 -3.71
CA PHE A 237 6.95 12.53 -3.26
C PHE A 237 6.69 13.38 -1.99
N SER A 238 7.58 13.24 -1.02
CA SER A 238 7.70 14.16 0.11
C SER A 238 9.16 14.48 0.41
N PRO A 239 9.54 15.78 0.66
CA PRO A 239 10.93 16.17 0.76
C PRO A 239 11.54 15.83 2.12
N ILE A 240 12.87 15.58 2.09
CA ILE A 240 13.71 15.49 3.29
C ILE A 240 14.49 16.80 3.55
N ALA A 241 14.63 17.65 2.55
CA ALA A 241 15.32 18.95 2.62
C ALA A 241 14.64 19.95 1.66
N PRO A 242 14.76 21.25 1.86
CA PRO A 242 15.36 21.96 3.02
C PRO A 242 14.50 21.87 4.30
N ILE A 243 13.20 21.57 4.18
CA ILE A 243 12.30 21.32 5.29
C ILE A 243 11.81 19.89 5.18
N ARG A 244 12.23 19.08 6.13
CA ARG A 244 11.83 17.71 6.21
C ARG A 244 10.33 17.59 6.47
N SER A 245 9.58 16.92 5.60
CA SER A 245 8.18 16.57 5.82
C SER A 245 8.03 15.73 7.09
N ALA A 246 6.86 15.75 7.69
CA ALA A 246 6.60 15.03 8.93
C ALA A 246 5.41 14.09 8.75
N SER A 247 5.59 12.80 9.04
CA SER A 247 4.57 11.75 8.89
C SER A 247 3.91 11.81 7.50
N ALA A 248 4.76 11.89 6.46
CA ALA A 248 4.30 11.98 5.08
C ALA A 248 4.49 10.62 4.39
N ASP A 249 3.83 9.61 4.95
CA ASP A 249 3.76 8.26 4.44
C ASP A 249 3.21 8.28 2.99
N GLY A 250 3.62 7.32 2.16
CA GLY A 250 3.21 7.27 0.77
C GLY A 250 1.79 6.76 0.60
N ILE A 251 1.57 5.52 0.95
CA ILE A 251 0.29 4.82 0.84
C ILE A 251 0.00 4.13 2.17
N ASP A 252 -1.09 4.51 2.81
CA ASP A 252 -1.60 3.90 4.03
C ASP A 252 -2.86 3.11 3.72
N LEU A 253 -2.80 1.79 3.82
CA LEU A 253 -3.92 0.88 3.66
C LEU A 253 -4.44 0.48 5.04
N ASP A 254 -5.59 1.02 5.45
CA ASP A 254 -6.16 0.89 6.78
C ASP A 254 -7.45 0.04 6.73
N ALA A 255 -7.34 -1.23 7.07
CA ALA A 255 -8.44 -2.20 7.01
C ALA A 255 -9.02 -2.36 5.58
N CYS A 256 -8.16 -2.56 4.59
CA CYS A 256 -8.52 -2.64 3.18
C CYS A 256 -8.46 -4.08 2.66
N ALA A 257 -9.25 -4.37 1.63
CA ALA A 257 -9.20 -5.63 0.91
C ALA A 257 -9.10 -5.40 -0.61
N ASP A 258 -8.54 -6.39 -1.31
CA ASP A 258 -8.44 -6.37 -2.77
C ASP A 258 -7.83 -5.06 -3.32
N VAL A 259 -6.57 -4.79 -2.93
CA VAL A 259 -5.84 -3.59 -3.36
C VAL A 259 -4.70 -3.96 -4.30
N HIS A 260 -4.60 -3.25 -5.42
CA HIS A 260 -3.52 -3.40 -6.39
C HIS A 260 -2.71 -2.10 -6.50
N VAL A 261 -1.45 -2.14 -6.09
CA VAL A 261 -0.46 -1.04 -6.23
C VAL A 261 0.54 -1.45 -7.30
N LYS A 262 0.58 -0.72 -8.41
CA LYS A 262 1.39 -1.09 -9.56
C LYS A 262 2.10 0.09 -10.21
N ASP A 263 3.34 -0.13 -10.69
CA ASP A 263 4.13 0.84 -11.45
C ASP A 263 4.31 2.21 -10.72
N CYS A 264 4.30 2.20 -9.39
CA CYS A 264 4.43 3.42 -8.59
C CYS A 264 5.90 3.73 -8.27
N ARG A 265 6.27 5.01 -8.32
CA ARG A 265 7.52 5.52 -7.76
C ARG A 265 7.23 6.28 -6.48
N ILE A 266 7.84 5.85 -5.38
CA ILE A 266 7.58 6.41 -4.05
C ILE A 266 8.88 6.88 -3.43
N THR A 267 8.96 8.20 -3.18
CA THR A 267 10.08 8.89 -2.55
C THR A 267 9.53 9.69 -1.38
N VAL A 268 9.59 9.16 -0.16
CA VAL A 268 8.90 9.76 0.99
C VAL A 268 9.77 9.81 2.24
N ASN A 269 9.45 10.76 3.11
CA ASN A 269 10.15 10.94 4.37
C ASN A 269 9.52 10.15 5.53
N ASP A 270 8.79 9.09 5.24
CA ASP A 270 8.27 8.11 6.19
C ASP A 270 8.07 6.77 5.47
N ASP A 271 7.17 5.90 5.92
CA ASP A 271 6.92 4.60 5.31
C ASP A 271 6.33 4.72 3.88
N ALA A 272 6.77 3.89 2.95
CA ALA A 272 6.30 3.98 1.56
C ALA A 272 4.92 3.34 1.36
N VAL A 273 4.75 2.08 1.77
CA VAL A 273 3.46 1.39 1.83
C VAL A 273 3.28 0.84 3.23
N CYS A 274 2.23 1.28 3.90
CA CYS A 274 1.96 0.96 5.28
C CYS A 274 0.60 0.26 5.43
N PHE A 275 0.59 -0.88 6.10
CA PHE A 275 -0.63 -1.61 6.43
C PHE A 275 -1.05 -1.23 7.85
N LYS A 276 -2.27 -0.69 7.96
CA LYS A 276 -2.89 -0.26 9.21
C LYS A 276 -4.20 -1.03 9.41
N GLY A 277 -4.92 -0.84 10.51
CA GLY A 277 -6.16 -1.59 10.76
C GLY A 277 -6.71 -1.46 12.16
N GLY A 278 -5.96 -0.83 13.07
CA GLY A 278 -6.43 -0.60 14.44
C GLY A 278 -5.33 -0.55 15.47
N LYS A 279 -5.64 0.06 16.62
CA LYS A 279 -4.74 0.23 17.75
C LYS A 279 -5.49 0.11 19.08
N GLY A 280 -4.81 -0.41 20.07
CA GLY A 280 -5.27 -0.49 21.45
C GLY A 280 -5.58 -1.91 21.91
N PRO A 281 -5.76 -2.11 23.21
CA PRO A 281 -5.82 -3.45 23.82
C PRO A 281 -7.04 -4.29 23.42
N TRP A 282 -8.08 -3.65 22.89
CA TRP A 282 -9.32 -4.26 22.42
C TRP A 282 -9.56 -4.03 20.92
N ALA A 283 -8.49 -3.73 20.17
CA ALA A 283 -8.60 -3.34 18.77
C ALA A 283 -9.14 -4.45 17.85
N ASP A 284 -8.91 -5.70 18.19
CA ASP A 284 -9.40 -6.89 17.49
C ASP A 284 -10.91 -7.13 17.64
N THR A 285 -11.55 -6.50 18.61
CA THR A 285 -12.99 -6.61 18.87
C THR A 285 -13.77 -5.35 18.51
N ASP A 286 -13.09 -4.26 18.18
CA ASP A 286 -13.71 -2.99 17.82
C ASP A 286 -14.09 -2.99 16.32
N PRO A 287 -15.37 -2.84 15.97
CA PRO A 287 -15.84 -2.91 14.58
C PRO A 287 -15.32 -1.78 13.68
N VAL A 288 -14.76 -0.69 14.24
CA VAL A 288 -14.12 0.36 13.41
C VAL A 288 -12.76 -0.08 12.88
N ASN A 289 -12.18 -1.13 13.44
CA ASN A 289 -10.94 -1.75 12.99
C ASN A 289 -11.21 -2.90 12.00
N GLY A 290 -10.15 -3.41 11.40
CA GLY A 290 -10.27 -4.54 10.50
C GLY A 290 -8.93 -5.02 9.93
N PRO A 291 -8.92 -6.20 9.27
CA PRO A 291 -7.76 -6.73 8.62
C PRO A 291 -7.45 -6.02 7.29
N ASN A 292 -6.21 -6.14 6.84
CA ASN A 292 -5.85 -5.96 5.44
C ASN A 292 -5.74 -7.33 4.77
N GLY A 293 -6.28 -7.47 3.55
CA GLY A 293 -6.26 -8.75 2.85
C GLY A 293 -6.19 -8.64 1.33
N ASN A 294 -5.54 -9.63 0.68
CA ASN A 294 -5.39 -9.69 -0.77
C ASN A 294 -4.79 -8.40 -1.35
N ILE A 295 -3.59 -8.04 -0.96
CA ILE A 295 -2.92 -6.84 -1.46
C ILE A 295 -1.75 -7.23 -2.34
N LEU A 296 -1.79 -6.80 -3.61
CA LEU A 296 -0.73 -6.97 -4.59
C LEU A 296 0.02 -5.64 -4.79
N VAL A 297 1.32 -5.65 -4.52
CA VAL A 297 2.24 -4.54 -4.81
C VAL A 297 3.25 -5.04 -5.84
N GLU A 298 3.25 -4.48 -7.05
CA GLU A 298 4.14 -4.97 -8.09
C GLU A 298 4.74 -3.87 -8.96
N ASP A 299 5.92 -4.18 -9.52
CA ASP A 299 6.62 -3.31 -10.47
C ASP A 299 6.90 -1.89 -9.93
N CYS A 300 6.99 -1.74 -8.60
CA CYS A 300 7.16 -0.45 -7.93
C CYS A 300 8.63 -0.12 -7.68
N PHE A 301 8.93 1.17 -7.62
CA PHE A 301 10.22 1.69 -7.25
C PHE A 301 10.13 2.49 -5.95
N PHE A 302 10.67 1.93 -4.87
CA PHE A 302 10.85 2.60 -3.58
C PHE A 302 12.17 3.36 -3.61
N ASP A 303 12.10 4.66 -3.89
CA ASP A 303 13.25 5.52 -4.11
C ASP A 303 13.39 6.50 -2.94
N HIS A 304 14.37 6.29 -2.06
CA HIS A 304 14.60 7.07 -0.85
C HIS A 304 13.39 7.14 0.09
N THR A 305 13.23 6.13 0.92
CA THR A 305 12.28 6.18 2.03
C THR A 305 13.05 6.28 3.35
N THR A 306 12.81 7.32 4.15
CA THR A 306 13.42 7.40 5.49
C THR A 306 12.71 6.51 6.50
N GLY A 307 11.49 6.06 6.19
CA GLY A 307 10.81 4.92 6.76
C GLY A 307 11.11 3.64 5.99
N SER A 308 10.26 2.65 6.10
CA SER A 308 10.42 1.36 5.42
C SER A 308 9.65 1.29 4.11
N CYS A 309 10.06 0.40 3.22
CA CYS A 309 9.36 0.19 1.95
C CYS A 309 7.97 -0.41 2.19
N LEU A 310 7.92 -1.42 3.07
CA LEU A 310 6.71 -2.13 3.46
C LEU A 310 6.65 -2.20 4.98
N THR A 311 5.59 -1.66 5.58
CA THR A 311 5.43 -1.65 7.03
C THR A 311 4.11 -2.28 7.44
N CYS A 312 4.14 -3.31 8.28
CA CYS A 312 2.98 -3.77 9.02
C CYS A 312 2.94 -3.05 10.37
N GLY A 313 1.94 -2.21 10.57
CA GLY A 313 1.80 -1.45 11.81
C GLY A 313 2.25 0.03 11.71
N SER A 314 2.45 0.70 12.86
CA SER A 314 2.21 0.16 14.20
C SER A 314 0.72 -0.07 14.51
N GLU A 315 -0.19 0.68 13.92
CA GLU A 315 -1.64 0.61 14.12
C GLU A 315 -2.28 -0.40 13.15
N CYS A 316 -1.90 -1.67 13.23
CA CYS A 316 -2.43 -2.74 12.39
C CYS A 316 -2.75 -3.96 13.25
N ILE A 317 -3.97 -4.48 13.18
CA ILE A 317 -4.36 -5.68 13.91
C ILE A 317 -4.10 -6.96 13.12
N GLN A 318 -4.26 -6.92 11.79
CA GLN A 318 -4.06 -8.12 10.97
C GLN A 318 -3.70 -7.78 9.53
N THR A 319 -2.78 -8.57 8.96
CA THR A 319 -2.53 -8.65 7.52
C THR A 319 -2.62 -10.09 7.05
N HIS A 320 -3.23 -10.32 5.87
CA HIS A 320 -3.34 -11.66 5.26
C HIS A 320 -3.25 -11.55 3.73
N ASN A 321 -2.47 -12.41 3.10
CA ASN A 321 -2.26 -12.39 1.65
C ASN A 321 -1.69 -11.07 1.11
N ILE A 322 -0.51 -10.71 1.57
CA ILE A 322 0.26 -9.59 1.02
C ILE A 322 1.32 -10.15 0.05
N LEU A 323 1.17 -9.84 -1.23
CA LEU A 323 2.12 -10.23 -2.27
C LEU A 323 2.83 -9.00 -2.84
N VAL A 324 4.15 -8.95 -2.66
CA VAL A 324 5.01 -7.90 -3.21
C VAL A 324 5.97 -8.53 -4.21
N ARG A 325 6.03 -7.99 -5.44
CA ARG A 325 6.85 -8.61 -6.48
C ARG A 325 7.47 -7.62 -7.48
N ASN A 326 8.62 -8.01 -8.02
CA ASN A 326 9.31 -7.28 -9.10
C ASN A 326 9.57 -5.81 -8.76
N CYS A 327 9.90 -5.50 -7.51
CA CYS A 327 10.15 -4.13 -7.08
C CYS A 327 11.65 -3.82 -7.04
N ARG A 328 11.95 -2.52 -7.12
CA ARG A 328 13.27 -1.99 -6.88
C ARG A 328 13.27 -1.13 -5.62
N VAL A 329 14.34 -1.21 -4.85
CA VAL A 329 14.53 -0.41 -3.64
C VAL A 329 15.84 0.38 -3.75
N GLU A 330 15.82 1.66 -3.35
CA GLU A 330 17.01 2.47 -3.26
C GLU A 330 16.96 3.28 -1.95
N GLU A 331 17.89 2.98 -1.04
CA GLU A 331 18.04 3.64 0.26
C GLU A 331 16.80 3.60 1.20
N GLY A 332 16.08 2.48 1.25
CA GLY A 332 15.01 2.27 2.22
C GLY A 332 15.53 1.91 3.63
N GLN A 333 14.79 2.31 4.68
CA GLN A 333 15.14 1.90 6.06
C GLN A 333 15.05 0.38 6.22
N SER A 334 13.91 -0.21 5.87
CA SER A 334 13.76 -1.67 5.81
C SER A 334 12.93 -2.05 4.58
N LEU A 335 13.24 -3.20 3.95
CA LEU A 335 12.39 -3.71 2.89
C LEU A 335 11.04 -4.15 3.48
N LEU A 336 11.06 -4.94 4.57
CA LEU A 336 9.87 -5.36 5.30
C LEU A 336 10.07 -5.12 6.80
N LEU A 337 9.15 -4.37 7.41
CA LEU A 337 9.15 -4.05 8.84
C LEU A 337 7.85 -4.47 9.50
N PHE A 338 7.95 -5.20 10.61
CA PHE A 338 6.85 -5.44 11.55
C PHE A 338 7.04 -4.57 12.80
N LYS A 339 6.14 -3.61 12.99
CA LYS A 339 6.06 -2.78 14.21
C LYS A 339 5.11 -3.46 15.19
N MET A 340 5.65 -4.25 16.12
CA MET A 340 4.86 -5.01 17.10
C MET A 340 4.52 -4.14 18.31
N ARG A 341 3.25 -3.85 18.53
CA ARG A 341 2.78 -3.05 19.66
C ARG A 341 2.42 -3.95 20.85
N PRO A 342 2.99 -3.75 22.03
CA PRO A 342 2.62 -4.54 23.20
C PRO A 342 1.26 -4.17 23.82
N ASP A 343 0.60 -3.12 23.32
CA ASP A 343 -0.77 -2.72 23.72
C ASP A 343 -1.84 -3.04 22.67
N THR A 344 -1.51 -3.80 21.65
CA THR A 344 -2.44 -4.10 20.54
C THR A 344 -2.28 -5.56 20.14
N PRO A 345 -3.35 -6.37 20.08
CA PRO A 345 -3.27 -7.71 19.49
C PRO A 345 -3.02 -7.58 17.98
N GLN A 346 -1.94 -8.21 17.49
CA GLN A 346 -1.54 -8.10 16.09
C GLN A 346 -1.24 -9.48 15.52
N HIS A 347 -1.67 -9.72 14.26
CA HIS A 347 -1.37 -10.95 13.54
C HIS A 347 -0.99 -10.64 12.09
N TYR A 348 0.28 -10.79 11.75
CA TYR A 348 0.82 -10.57 10.41
C TYR A 348 1.19 -11.90 9.78
N GLU A 349 0.44 -12.31 8.76
CA GLU A 349 0.57 -13.64 8.19
C GLU A 349 0.44 -13.66 6.66
N TYR A 350 0.94 -14.72 6.04
CA TYR A 350 0.88 -14.96 4.61
C TYR A 350 1.38 -13.76 3.79
N ILE A 351 2.64 -13.38 4.06
CA ILE A 351 3.32 -12.29 3.38
C ILE A 351 4.42 -12.85 2.49
N ARG A 352 4.42 -12.52 1.21
CA ARG A 352 5.48 -12.89 0.28
C ARG A 352 6.07 -11.68 -0.43
N VAL A 353 7.39 -11.54 -0.34
CA VAL A 353 8.18 -10.53 -1.05
C VAL A 353 9.10 -11.25 -2.02
N GLU A 354 8.94 -11.04 -3.33
CA GLU A 354 9.69 -11.77 -4.34
C GLU A 354 10.21 -10.87 -5.47
N GLY A 355 11.39 -11.22 -6.02
CA GLY A 355 11.96 -10.52 -7.17
C GLY A 355 12.33 -9.07 -6.89
N VAL A 356 12.88 -8.76 -5.71
CA VAL A 356 13.26 -7.40 -5.33
C VAL A 356 14.77 -7.23 -5.42
N THR A 357 15.20 -6.09 -5.97
CA THR A 357 16.62 -5.73 -6.13
C THR A 357 16.90 -4.33 -5.58
N GLY A 358 18.18 -4.07 -5.23
CA GLY A 358 18.65 -2.73 -4.85
C GLY A 358 19.27 -2.65 -3.47
N SER A 359 18.94 -1.61 -2.68
CA SER A 359 19.60 -1.35 -1.39
C SER A 359 18.62 -0.90 -0.31
N CYS A 360 18.82 -1.38 0.92
CA CYS A 360 18.07 -0.96 2.10
C CYS A 360 18.95 -1.09 3.35
N ARG A 361 18.50 -0.53 4.46
CA ARG A 361 19.22 -0.70 5.72
C ARG A 361 19.04 -2.10 6.30
N ASN A 362 17.80 -2.60 6.35
CA ASN A 362 17.49 -3.96 6.77
C ASN A 362 16.62 -4.67 5.73
N VAL A 363 16.84 -5.97 5.50
CA VAL A 363 15.95 -6.72 4.59
C VAL A 363 14.67 -7.12 5.32
N PHE A 364 14.79 -7.71 6.51
CA PHE A 364 13.64 -8.03 7.35
C PHE A 364 13.87 -7.55 8.78
N GLN A 365 12.93 -6.78 9.31
CA GLN A 365 13.02 -6.22 10.65
C GLN A 365 11.72 -6.45 11.43
N VAL A 366 11.84 -6.87 12.69
CA VAL A 366 10.72 -6.98 13.62
C VAL A 366 11.12 -6.37 14.97
N GLY A 367 10.30 -5.46 15.47
CA GLY A 367 10.62 -4.81 16.73
C GLY A 367 9.41 -4.34 17.52
N SER A 368 9.57 -4.26 18.85
CA SER A 368 8.59 -3.70 19.76
C SER A 368 8.41 -2.20 19.49
N TRP A 369 7.16 -1.76 19.37
CA TRP A 369 6.80 -0.38 19.11
C TRP A 369 5.98 0.19 20.26
N ARG A 370 6.64 0.91 21.16
CA ARG A 370 6.05 1.40 22.42
C ARG A 370 5.62 2.87 22.38
N GLN A 371 5.60 3.50 21.20
CA GLN A 371 5.13 4.86 21.05
C GLN A 371 3.65 4.95 21.44
N PHE A 372 3.33 5.79 22.44
CA PHE A 372 1.97 5.93 23.00
C PHE A 372 1.38 4.63 23.54
N PHE A 373 2.22 3.79 24.16
CA PHE A 373 1.78 2.57 24.84
C PHE A 373 0.73 2.89 25.90
N ASP A 374 -0.43 2.23 25.79
CA ASP A 374 -1.52 2.35 26.74
C ASP A 374 -2.39 1.08 26.74
N LEU A 375 -2.32 0.31 27.82
CA LEU A 375 -3.17 -0.87 28.01
C LEU A 375 -4.60 -0.52 28.47
N LYS A 376 -4.89 0.76 28.74
CA LYS A 376 -6.17 1.19 29.32
C LYS A 376 -6.47 0.38 30.58
N ASP A 377 -7.56 -0.39 30.56
CA ASP A 377 -8.00 -1.24 31.68
C ASP A 377 -7.57 -2.72 31.55
N ARG A 378 -6.92 -3.09 30.44
CA ARG A 378 -6.42 -4.46 30.23
C ARG A 378 -5.21 -4.74 31.12
N LYS A 379 -5.23 -5.89 31.81
CA LYS A 379 -4.19 -6.26 32.79
C LYS A 379 -3.07 -7.09 32.18
N ASP A 380 -3.33 -7.78 31.08
CA ASP A 380 -2.37 -8.58 30.34
C ASP A 380 -1.89 -7.86 29.08
N ILE A 381 -0.67 -8.14 28.67
CA ILE A 381 -0.13 -7.70 27.38
C ILE A 381 -0.74 -8.58 26.28
N PRO A 382 -1.46 -8.01 25.29
CA PRO A 382 -1.93 -8.79 24.15
C PRO A 382 -0.73 -9.33 23.38
N ARG A 383 -0.76 -10.63 23.08
CA ARG A 383 0.31 -11.28 22.36
C ARG A 383 0.12 -11.09 20.85
N SER A 384 1.21 -10.77 20.16
CA SER A 384 1.23 -10.57 18.71
C SER A 384 2.01 -11.68 17.99
N PHE A 385 1.70 -11.88 16.69
CA PHE A 385 2.26 -12.94 15.88
C PHE A 385 2.70 -12.40 14.52
N GLY A 386 3.88 -12.85 14.06
CA GLY A 386 4.35 -12.67 12.68
C GLY A 386 4.74 -14.02 12.11
N GLU A 387 4.01 -14.52 11.12
CA GLU A 387 4.22 -15.88 10.64
C GLU A 387 3.89 -16.08 9.15
N HIS A 388 4.30 -17.23 8.59
CA HIS A 388 4.09 -17.56 7.18
C HIS A 388 4.63 -16.47 6.23
N VAL A 389 5.88 -16.03 6.46
CA VAL A 389 6.53 -14.99 5.68
C VAL A 389 7.59 -15.61 4.77
N MET A 390 7.52 -15.29 3.48
CA MET A 390 8.49 -15.73 2.49
C MET A 390 9.17 -14.54 1.80
N LEU A 391 10.49 -14.51 1.83
CA LEU A 391 11.32 -13.59 1.04
C LEU A 391 12.07 -14.41 -0.01
N LYS A 392 11.81 -14.14 -1.31
CA LYS A 392 12.25 -15.01 -2.39
C LYS A 392 12.87 -14.23 -3.56
N ASN A 393 13.93 -14.79 -4.17
CA ASN A 393 14.56 -14.21 -5.35
C ASN A 393 14.97 -12.73 -5.11
N LEU A 394 15.69 -12.45 -4.04
CA LEU A 394 16.18 -11.12 -3.71
C LEU A 394 17.66 -10.98 -4.04
N ASP A 395 18.05 -9.79 -4.52
CA ASP A 395 19.45 -9.40 -4.73
C ASP A 395 19.66 -7.99 -4.18
N LEU A 396 20.21 -7.89 -2.97
CA LEU A 396 20.18 -6.67 -2.17
C LEU A 396 21.55 -6.35 -1.54
N THR A 397 21.85 -5.06 -1.45
CA THR A 397 22.87 -4.53 -0.55
C THR A 397 22.20 -3.98 0.70
N CYS A 398 22.71 -4.27 1.89
CA CYS A 398 22.10 -3.78 3.12
C CYS A 398 23.12 -3.56 4.23
N ARG A 399 22.71 -2.89 5.31
CA ARG A 399 23.49 -2.84 6.54
C ARG A 399 23.37 -4.16 7.31
N SER A 400 22.14 -4.65 7.49
CA SER A 400 21.87 -5.91 8.19
C SER A 400 20.84 -6.74 7.42
N PHE A 401 21.08 -8.05 7.33
CA PHE A 401 20.15 -8.95 6.63
C PHE A 401 18.84 -9.06 7.41
N VAL A 402 18.91 -9.52 8.65
CA VAL A 402 17.75 -9.70 9.53
C VAL A 402 18.00 -9.02 10.86
N ASP A 403 17.00 -8.32 11.39
CA ASP A 403 17.03 -7.63 12.67
C ASP A 403 15.70 -7.90 13.40
N VAL A 404 15.63 -9.00 14.15
CA VAL A 404 14.43 -9.43 14.89
C VAL A 404 14.71 -9.37 16.38
N GLN A 405 13.95 -8.53 17.10
CA GLN A 405 14.00 -8.49 18.56
C GLN A 405 13.37 -9.74 19.14
N THR A 406 14.01 -10.29 20.20
CA THR A 406 13.51 -11.46 20.91
C THR A 406 12.78 -11.01 22.19
N LEU A 407 11.44 -10.90 22.11
CA LEU A 407 10.56 -10.47 23.21
C LEU A 407 9.37 -11.44 23.30
N PRO A 408 9.59 -12.69 23.80
CA PRO A 408 8.59 -13.76 23.73
C PRO A 408 7.34 -13.49 24.55
N GLU A 409 7.37 -12.56 25.49
CA GLU A 409 6.21 -12.11 26.26
C GLU A 409 5.32 -11.12 25.49
N GLU A 410 5.83 -10.46 24.44
CA GLU A 410 5.10 -9.49 23.63
C GLU A 410 4.65 -10.09 22.31
N PHE A 411 5.57 -10.78 21.60
CA PHE A 411 5.29 -11.35 20.29
C PHE A 411 6.13 -12.59 20.00
N SER A 412 5.71 -13.33 18.99
CA SER A 412 6.48 -14.42 18.39
C SER A 412 6.60 -14.25 16.88
N VAL A 413 7.74 -14.68 16.34
CA VAL A 413 8.01 -14.72 14.90
C VAL A 413 8.28 -16.17 14.51
N SER A 414 7.51 -16.70 13.55
CA SER A 414 7.61 -18.11 13.17
C SER A 414 7.36 -18.35 11.67
N ASP A 415 7.84 -19.50 11.18
CA ASP A 415 7.71 -19.91 9.77
C ASP A 415 8.15 -18.82 8.78
N ILE A 416 9.41 -18.40 8.94
CA ILE A 416 10.05 -17.43 8.06
C ILE A 416 10.93 -18.17 7.06
N ARG A 417 10.71 -17.95 5.78
CA ARG A 417 11.43 -18.61 4.71
C ARG A 417 12.16 -17.61 3.81
N PHE A 418 13.46 -17.83 3.64
CA PHE A 418 14.28 -17.15 2.65
C PHE A 418 14.65 -18.16 1.55
N GLU A 419 14.35 -17.84 0.28
CA GLU A 419 14.59 -18.72 -0.86
C GLU A 419 15.26 -17.96 -2.01
N ASN A 420 16.45 -18.42 -2.44
CA ASN A 420 17.25 -17.75 -3.47
C ASN A 420 17.52 -16.27 -3.15
N VAL A 421 18.00 -15.99 -1.96
CA VAL A 421 18.29 -14.63 -1.48
C VAL A 421 19.79 -14.40 -1.49
N LYS A 422 20.22 -13.32 -2.16
CA LYS A 422 21.61 -12.86 -2.20
C LYS A 422 21.70 -11.51 -1.53
N VAL A 423 22.54 -11.42 -0.50
CA VAL A 423 22.70 -10.19 0.26
C VAL A 423 24.18 -9.85 0.40
N GLN A 424 24.51 -8.57 0.11
CA GLN A 424 25.77 -7.97 0.53
C GLN A 424 25.50 -7.10 1.76
N ALA A 425 25.99 -7.51 2.93
CA ALA A 425 25.70 -6.88 4.21
C ALA A 425 26.95 -6.28 4.86
N ASP A 426 26.84 -5.03 5.38
CA ASP A 426 27.90 -4.42 6.19
C ASP A 426 28.09 -5.17 7.51
N ARG A 427 26.99 -5.69 8.07
CA ARG A 427 26.94 -6.52 9.28
C ARG A 427 26.39 -7.89 8.91
N PRO A 428 27.26 -8.85 8.58
CA PRO A 428 26.86 -10.17 8.10
C PRO A 428 26.25 -11.05 9.19
N ASP A 429 26.63 -10.81 10.46
CA ASP A 429 26.15 -11.60 11.59
C ASP A 429 24.74 -11.14 12.01
N TRP A 430 23.86 -12.09 12.23
CA TRP A 430 22.49 -11.85 12.67
C TRP A 430 22.00 -12.97 13.62
N ASP A 431 21.11 -12.61 14.54
CA ASP A 431 20.54 -13.55 15.50
C ASP A 431 19.39 -14.35 14.85
N ARG A 432 19.50 -15.68 14.89
CA ARG A 432 18.49 -16.61 14.41
C ARG A 432 17.54 -17.05 15.52
N GLY A 433 17.91 -16.82 16.78
CA GLY A 433 17.16 -17.32 17.95
C GLY A 433 15.79 -16.67 18.15
N GLY A 434 15.55 -15.52 17.55
CA GLY A 434 14.25 -14.84 17.60
C GLY A 434 13.18 -15.38 16.66
N ILE A 435 13.52 -16.37 15.80
CA ILE A 435 12.63 -16.91 14.76
C ILE A 435 12.50 -18.43 14.91
N SER A 436 11.30 -18.92 15.17
CA SER A 436 11.03 -20.35 15.16
C SER A 436 10.62 -20.82 13.75
N GLY A 437 11.04 -22.03 13.34
CA GLY A 437 10.73 -22.55 12.00
C GLY A 437 11.39 -21.78 10.86
N LEU A 438 12.58 -21.23 11.08
CA LEU A 438 13.36 -20.53 10.05
C LEU A 438 13.84 -21.50 8.98
N SER A 439 13.66 -21.16 7.70
CA SER A 439 14.13 -21.92 6.54
C SER A 439 14.97 -21.04 5.62
N LEU A 440 16.18 -21.51 5.29
CA LEU A 440 17.15 -20.84 4.43
C LEU A 440 17.50 -21.78 3.26
N ILE A 441 17.08 -21.42 2.04
CA ILE A 441 17.27 -22.24 0.84
C ILE A 441 17.97 -21.39 -0.23
N GLY A 442 19.20 -21.78 -0.60
CA GLY A 442 19.99 -21.02 -1.58
C GLY A 442 20.21 -19.57 -1.18
N THR A 443 20.32 -19.31 0.12
CA THR A 443 20.48 -17.99 0.71
C THR A 443 21.94 -17.73 1.04
N THR A 444 22.48 -16.61 0.56
CA THR A 444 23.88 -16.21 0.81
C THR A 444 23.98 -14.80 1.38
N VAL A 445 24.85 -14.64 2.36
CA VAL A 445 25.26 -13.33 2.89
C VAL A 445 26.75 -13.16 2.63
N ASN A 446 27.14 -12.12 1.89
CA ASN A 446 28.52 -11.87 1.47
C ASN A 446 29.16 -13.09 0.77
N GLY A 447 28.37 -13.84 -0.02
CA GLY A 447 28.80 -15.03 -0.73
C GLY A 447 28.91 -16.30 0.13
N VAL A 448 28.61 -16.22 1.43
CA VAL A 448 28.61 -17.37 2.36
C VAL A 448 27.17 -17.91 2.48
N GLU A 449 27.01 -19.21 2.22
CA GLU A 449 25.72 -19.90 2.40
C GLU A 449 25.32 -19.93 3.87
N GLN A 450 24.01 -19.71 4.12
CA GLN A 450 23.47 -19.53 5.47
C GLN A 450 22.84 -20.81 6.05
#